data_b4281bd5a16e8c5a7bfed88bd8c29686
#
_entry.id   b4281bd5a16e8c5a7bfed88bd8c29686
#
_cell.length_a   1.000
_cell.length_b   1.000
_cell.length_c   1.000
_cell.angle_alpha   90.00
_cell.angle_beta   90.00
_cell.angle_gamma   90.00
#
_symmetry.space_group_name_H-M   'P 1'
#
loop_
_entity.id
_entity.type
_entity.pdbx_description
1 polymer ?
#
loop_
_entity_poly.entity_id
_entity_poly.type
_entity_poly.pdbx_seq_one_letter_code
_entity_poly.pdbx_strand_id
1 'polypeptide(L)'
;QTENGEKIYETKQYYKSTGEYRLELTAPETVAGNYTVFDGDRICQYNPRVNDCIIRDVPESQHRSELFLGQFIRNYMQSEGVSVETASFDSSKCIVLEAVIPGNDDGLATEKLWIDRESLLPVRFVISDADDKERYRMDYHEFTFHPQFDADTFRIAE
;
A
#
# COMPACT_ATOMS: atom_id res chain seq x y z
N GLN A 1 5.14 -7.34 -19.94
CA GLN A 1 3.81 -6.75 -20.22
C GLN A 1 2.85 -7.91 -20.43
N THR A 2 1.85 -8.01 -19.58
CA THR A 2 0.70 -8.90 -19.79
C THR A 2 -0.20 -8.29 -20.90
N GLU A 3 -0.98 -9.10 -21.59
CA GLU A 3 -1.82 -8.69 -22.73
C GLU A 3 -2.82 -7.55 -22.43
N ASN A 4 -3.05 -7.24 -21.15
CA ASN A 4 -3.99 -6.20 -20.68
C ASN A 4 -3.33 -4.87 -20.26
N GLY A 5 -2.04 -4.67 -20.51
CA GLY A 5 -1.32 -3.46 -20.07
C GLY A 5 -1.03 -3.42 -18.56
N GLU A 6 -1.28 -4.49 -17.83
CA GLU A 6 -0.94 -4.62 -16.41
C GLU A 6 0.57 -4.63 -16.21
N LYS A 7 1.01 -3.96 -15.15
CA LYS A 7 2.41 -3.98 -14.70
C LYS A 7 2.47 -4.67 -13.35
N ILE A 8 3.29 -5.70 -13.26
CA ILE A 8 3.48 -6.48 -12.04
C ILE A 8 4.82 -6.12 -11.42
N TYR A 9 4.80 -5.82 -10.13
CA TYR A 9 5.98 -5.52 -9.33
C TYR A 9 5.99 -6.42 -8.08
N GLU A 10 7.18 -6.80 -7.65
CA GLU A 10 7.37 -7.33 -6.30
C GLU A 10 7.92 -6.21 -5.40
N THR A 11 7.37 -6.10 -4.20
CA THR A 11 7.71 -5.03 -3.28
C THR A 11 7.88 -5.55 -1.86
N LYS A 12 8.69 -4.81 -1.07
CA LYS A 12 8.65 -4.87 0.39
C LYS A 12 8.10 -3.55 0.91
N GLN A 13 7.11 -3.64 1.78
CA GLN A 13 6.45 -2.46 2.34
C GLN A 13 6.62 -2.44 3.86
N TYR A 14 6.99 -1.29 4.37
CA TYR A 14 7.14 -1.01 5.80
C TYR A 14 6.26 0.19 6.12
N TYR A 15 5.44 0.08 7.15
CA TYR A 15 4.51 1.15 7.52
C TYR A 15 4.41 1.29 9.03
N LYS A 16 4.49 2.53 9.53
CA LYS A 16 4.21 2.90 10.90
C LYS A 16 2.81 3.47 11.07
N SER A 17 2.19 3.22 12.21
CA SER A 17 0.88 3.80 12.56
C SER A 17 0.89 5.33 12.57
N THR A 18 2.04 5.96 12.76
CA THR A 18 2.24 7.41 12.69
C THR A 18 2.28 7.96 11.26
N GLY A 19 2.39 7.09 10.25
CA GLY A 19 2.27 7.44 8.84
C GLY A 19 3.56 7.30 8.02
N GLU A 20 4.73 7.17 8.65
CA GLU A 20 5.99 6.94 7.95
C GLU A 20 5.94 5.61 7.20
N TYR A 21 6.49 5.58 6.01
CA TYR A 21 6.52 4.37 5.21
C TYR A 21 7.80 4.24 4.39
N ARG A 22 8.08 3.01 4.01
CA ARG A 22 9.12 2.65 3.04
C ARG A 22 8.57 1.59 2.10
N LEU A 23 8.75 1.78 0.81
CA LEU A 23 8.40 0.84 -0.23
C LEU A 23 9.64 0.56 -1.07
N GLU A 24 10.05 -0.68 -1.11
CA GLU A 24 11.19 -1.15 -1.91
C GLU A 24 10.69 -2.00 -3.08
N LEU A 25 11.18 -1.75 -4.28
CA LEU A 25 10.92 -2.57 -5.45
C LEU A 25 11.99 -3.67 -5.54
N THR A 26 11.57 -4.92 -5.57
CA THR A 26 12.47 -6.08 -5.65
C THR A 26 12.43 -6.77 -7.01
N ALA A 27 11.34 -6.62 -7.75
CA ALA A 27 11.19 -7.08 -9.13
C ALA A 27 10.24 -6.17 -9.93
N PRO A 28 10.34 -6.17 -11.27
CA PRO A 28 11.34 -6.82 -12.11
C PRO A 28 12.74 -6.17 -12.00
N GLU A 29 13.76 -6.83 -12.53
CA GLU A 29 15.16 -6.37 -12.47
C GLU A 29 15.36 -4.92 -12.95
N THR A 30 14.53 -4.49 -13.90
CA THR A 30 14.59 -3.11 -14.43
C THR A 30 14.32 -2.01 -13.40
N VAL A 31 13.66 -2.34 -12.30
CA VAL A 31 13.30 -1.40 -11.21
C VAL A 31 13.78 -1.88 -9.84
N ALA A 32 14.35 -3.05 -9.75
CA ALA A 32 14.88 -3.59 -8.49
C ALA A 32 15.90 -2.64 -7.86
N GLY A 33 15.80 -2.46 -6.55
CA GLY A 33 16.63 -1.54 -5.77
C GLY A 33 16.11 -0.10 -5.72
N ASN A 34 15.11 0.28 -6.51
CA ASN A 34 14.41 1.54 -6.29
C ASN A 34 13.62 1.48 -4.99
N TYR A 35 13.60 2.56 -4.24
CA TYR A 35 12.75 2.66 -3.07
C TYR A 35 12.20 4.07 -2.88
N THR A 36 11.09 4.14 -2.18
CA THR A 36 10.48 5.37 -1.71
C THR A 36 10.42 5.35 -0.19
N VAL A 37 10.86 6.40 0.46
CA VAL A 37 10.76 6.59 1.91
C VAL A 37 10.02 7.89 2.20
N PHE A 38 9.08 7.83 3.11
CA PHE A 38 8.44 8.99 3.73
C PHE A 38 8.78 9.02 5.22
N ASP A 39 9.42 10.09 5.69
CA ASP A 39 9.91 10.22 7.07
C ASP A 39 8.92 10.96 8.00
N GLY A 40 7.75 11.32 7.49
CA GLY A 40 6.74 12.10 8.19
C GLY A 40 6.59 13.52 7.64
N ASP A 41 7.61 14.06 7.00
CA ASP A 41 7.63 15.42 6.43
C ASP A 41 8.08 15.44 4.97
N ARG A 42 9.07 14.60 4.64
CA ARG A 42 9.71 14.56 3.33
C ARG A 42 9.59 13.18 2.70
N ILE A 43 9.59 13.16 1.39
CA ILE A 43 9.66 11.93 0.60
C ILE A 43 10.97 11.88 -0.17
N CYS A 44 11.64 10.74 -0.14
CA CYS A 44 12.79 10.41 -0.95
C CYS A 44 12.43 9.30 -1.93
N GLN A 45 12.68 9.55 -3.21
CA GLN A 45 12.59 8.55 -4.26
C GLN A 45 14.00 8.24 -4.76
N TYR A 46 14.53 7.09 -4.35
CA TYR A 46 15.86 6.65 -4.69
C TYR A 46 15.89 5.84 -5.98
N ASN A 47 16.87 6.12 -6.83
CA ASN A 47 17.12 5.36 -8.04
C ASN A 47 18.57 4.83 -8.05
N PRO A 48 18.78 3.51 -7.98
CA PRO A 48 20.12 2.93 -7.92
C PRO A 48 20.94 3.12 -9.19
N ARG A 49 20.30 3.38 -10.35
CA ARG A 49 21.03 3.59 -11.62
C ARG A 49 21.84 4.88 -11.64
N VAL A 50 21.34 5.89 -10.96
CA VAL A 50 22.03 7.18 -10.82
C VAL A 50 22.63 7.35 -9.44
N ASN A 51 22.40 6.39 -8.53
CA ASN A 51 22.81 6.40 -7.13
C ASN A 51 22.43 7.72 -6.44
N ASP A 52 21.21 8.17 -6.66
CA ASP A 52 20.73 9.46 -6.19
C ASP A 52 19.28 9.38 -5.71
N CYS A 53 18.91 10.31 -4.85
CA CYS A 53 17.61 10.43 -4.24
C CYS A 53 16.99 11.80 -4.55
N ILE A 54 15.80 11.78 -5.14
CA ILE A 54 15.00 13.00 -5.27
C ILE A 54 14.22 13.19 -3.97
N ILE A 55 14.55 14.24 -3.24
CA ILE A 55 13.92 14.60 -1.96
C ILE A 55 12.95 15.75 -2.19
N ARG A 56 11.73 15.64 -1.64
CA ARG A 56 10.71 16.68 -1.68
C ARG A 56 10.01 16.77 -0.34
N ASP A 57 9.67 18.00 0.05
CA ASP A 57 8.74 18.24 1.14
C ASP A 57 7.33 17.80 0.72
N VAL A 58 6.60 17.19 1.64
CA VAL A 58 5.23 16.73 1.40
C VAL A 58 4.30 17.55 2.30
N PRO A 59 3.39 18.34 1.73
CA PRO A 59 2.40 19.07 2.52
C PRO A 59 1.54 18.12 3.36
N GLU A 60 1.17 18.54 4.57
CA GLU A 60 0.36 17.73 5.48
C GLU A 60 -0.93 17.17 4.82
N SER A 61 -1.54 17.93 3.92
CA SER A 61 -2.71 17.50 3.14
C SER A 61 -2.43 16.32 2.19
N GLN A 62 -1.16 16.00 1.92
CA GLN A 62 -0.71 14.92 1.03
C GLN A 62 -0.03 13.77 1.79
N HIS A 63 -0.09 13.74 3.12
CA HIS A 63 0.48 12.67 3.95
C HIS A 63 -0.28 11.34 3.87
N ARG A 64 -1.16 11.20 2.89
CA ARG A 64 -1.95 9.99 2.67
C ARG A 64 -1.29 9.10 1.63
N SER A 65 -1.33 7.79 1.88
CA SER A 65 -0.94 6.79 0.89
C SER A 65 -1.92 5.63 0.88
N GLU A 66 -2.81 5.61 -0.10
CA GLU A 66 -3.86 4.58 -0.24
C GLU A 66 -3.29 3.17 -0.51
N LEU A 67 -2.04 3.07 -0.95
CA LEU A 67 -1.38 1.77 -1.19
C LEU A 67 -1.01 1.01 0.09
N PHE A 68 -1.08 1.65 1.25
CA PHE A 68 -0.71 1.05 2.54
C PHE A 68 -1.92 0.69 3.39
N LEU A 69 -1.89 -0.48 3.99
CA LEU A 69 -2.97 -0.98 4.85
C LEU A 69 -3.28 -0.06 6.04
N GLY A 70 -2.29 0.66 6.55
CA GLY A 70 -2.53 1.64 7.61
C GLY A 70 -3.48 2.76 7.20
N GLN A 71 -3.44 3.18 5.94
CA GLN A 71 -4.39 4.16 5.42
C GLN A 71 -5.78 3.55 5.24
N PHE A 72 -5.86 2.30 4.75
CA PHE A 72 -7.12 1.56 4.70
C PHE A 72 -7.81 1.49 6.06
N ILE A 73 -7.09 1.14 7.11
CA ILE A 73 -7.64 1.06 8.47
C ILE A 73 -8.23 2.41 8.88
N ARG A 74 -7.54 3.52 8.61
CA ARG A 74 -8.06 4.87 8.90
C ARG A 74 -9.32 5.17 8.11
N ASN A 75 -9.35 4.89 6.82
CA ASN A 75 -10.53 5.09 5.98
C ASN A 75 -11.70 4.24 6.48
N TYR A 76 -11.47 2.97 6.77
CA TYR A 76 -12.49 2.05 7.25
C TYR A 76 -13.12 2.52 8.57
N MET A 77 -12.29 2.97 9.51
CA MET A 77 -12.76 3.47 10.81
C MET A 77 -13.52 4.80 10.75
N GLN A 78 -13.28 5.60 9.72
CA GLN A 78 -13.87 6.93 9.54
C GLN A 78 -15.00 6.94 8.51
N SER A 79 -15.13 5.92 7.69
CA SER A 79 -16.09 5.86 6.60
C SER A 79 -17.48 5.46 7.12
N GLU A 80 -18.51 6.14 6.61
CA GLU A 80 -19.90 5.72 6.79
C GLU A 80 -20.32 4.64 5.77
N GLY A 81 -19.55 4.47 4.69
CA GLY A 81 -19.80 3.50 3.62
C GLY A 81 -18.91 2.26 3.73
N VAL A 82 -19.02 1.52 4.84
CA VAL A 82 -18.29 0.27 5.05
C VAL A 82 -19.18 -0.95 4.85
N SER A 83 -18.63 -2.04 4.32
CA SER A 83 -19.28 -3.33 4.27
C SER A 83 -18.37 -4.45 4.72
N VAL A 84 -18.97 -5.55 5.18
CA VAL A 84 -18.27 -6.77 5.58
C VAL A 84 -18.93 -7.94 4.88
N GLU A 85 -18.15 -8.71 4.13
CA GLU A 85 -18.61 -9.89 3.42
C GLU A 85 -17.72 -11.09 3.73
N THR A 86 -18.19 -12.28 3.36
CA THR A 86 -17.38 -13.49 3.36
C THR A 86 -17.14 -13.95 1.93
N ALA A 87 -15.92 -14.33 1.62
CA ALA A 87 -15.53 -14.83 0.31
C ALA A 87 -14.51 -15.96 0.43
N SER A 88 -14.28 -16.67 -0.68
CA SER A 88 -13.19 -17.65 -0.77
C SER A 88 -12.05 -17.08 -1.58
N PHE A 89 -10.81 -17.34 -1.13
CA PHE A 89 -9.59 -16.96 -1.81
C PHE A 89 -8.60 -18.12 -1.71
N ASP A 90 -8.15 -18.69 -2.83
CA ASP A 90 -7.26 -19.85 -2.89
C ASP A 90 -7.66 -20.98 -1.93
N SER A 91 -8.94 -21.38 -1.96
CA SER A 91 -9.54 -22.41 -1.07
C SER A 91 -9.63 -22.02 0.41
N SER A 92 -9.17 -20.84 0.80
CA SER A 92 -9.33 -20.29 2.16
C SER A 92 -10.60 -19.46 2.27
N LYS A 93 -11.22 -19.48 3.45
CA LYS A 93 -12.33 -18.57 3.77
C LYS A 93 -11.79 -17.26 4.24
N CYS A 94 -12.21 -16.17 3.58
CA CYS A 94 -11.81 -14.83 3.92
C CYS A 94 -12.97 -13.98 4.43
N ILE A 95 -12.65 -13.00 5.24
CA ILE A 95 -13.48 -11.83 5.50
C ILE A 95 -13.05 -10.75 4.51
N VAL A 96 -14.00 -10.10 3.85
CA VAL A 96 -13.75 -8.98 2.95
C VAL A 96 -14.30 -7.72 3.59
N LEU A 97 -13.43 -6.77 3.85
CA LEU A 97 -13.78 -5.44 4.32
C LEU A 97 -13.71 -4.46 3.16
N GLU A 98 -14.74 -3.64 3.00
CA GLU A 98 -14.77 -2.59 2.00
C GLU A 98 -14.97 -1.24 2.66
N ALA A 99 -14.24 -0.23 2.17
CA ALA A 99 -14.39 1.16 2.57
C ALA A 99 -14.39 2.08 1.35
N VAL A 100 -15.03 3.23 1.50
CA VAL A 100 -14.98 4.32 0.52
C VAL A 100 -13.75 5.17 0.81
N ILE A 101 -13.00 5.52 -0.23
CA ILE A 101 -11.87 6.43 -0.14
C ILE A 101 -12.42 7.86 -0.10
N PRO A 102 -12.15 8.63 0.96
CA PRO A 102 -12.61 10.02 1.04
C PRO A 102 -11.75 10.92 0.14
N GLY A 103 -12.40 11.77 -0.62
CA GLY A 103 -11.75 12.61 -1.63
C GLY A 103 -11.49 11.81 -2.92
N ASN A 104 -11.86 12.34 -4.05
CA ASN A 104 -11.79 11.63 -5.35
C ASN A 104 -10.80 12.31 -6.30
N ASP A 105 -9.77 12.92 -5.76
CA ASP A 105 -8.82 13.74 -6.54
C ASP A 105 -7.99 12.90 -7.52
N ASP A 106 -7.72 11.63 -7.19
CA ASP A 106 -6.94 10.71 -8.02
C ASP A 106 -7.78 9.67 -8.79
N GLY A 107 -9.12 9.83 -8.75
CA GLY A 107 -10.03 8.88 -9.39
C GLY A 107 -10.17 7.54 -8.66
N LEU A 108 -9.64 7.43 -7.45
CA LEU A 108 -9.79 6.24 -6.61
C LEU A 108 -11.05 6.37 -5.73
N ALA A 109 -11.89 5.35 -5.70
CA ALA A 109 -13.21 5.46 -5.06
C ALA A 109 -13.41 4.48 -3.90
N THR A 110 -12.99 3.24 -4.04
CA THR A 110 -13.21 2.17 -3.07
C THR A 110 -11.96 1.34 -2.85
N GLU A 111 -11.90 0.73 -1.69
CA GLU A 111 -10.84 -0.19 -1.32
C GLU A 111 -11.41 -1.42 -0.62
N LYS A 112 -10.88 -2.60 -0.96
CA LYS A 112 -11.27 -3.89 -0.41
C LYS A 112 -10.07 -4.63 0.15
N LEU A 113 -10.23 -5.19 1.34
CA LEU A 113 -9.21 -5.99 2.01
C LEU A 113 -9.77 -7.39 2.29
N TRP A 114 -9.09 -8.40 1.77
CA TRP A 114 -9.34 -9.82 2.10
C TRP A 114 -8.43 -10.24 3.25
N ILE A 115 -9.04 -10.77 4.29
CA ILE A 115 -8.36 -11.27 5.50
C ILE A 115 -8.69 -12.74 5.63
N ASP A 116 -7.67 -13.58 5.72
CA ASP A 116 -7.84 -15.01 6.00
C ASP A 116 -8.47 -15.19 7.39
N ARG A 117 -9.53 -16.03 7.47
CA ARG A 117 -10.30 -16.19 8.72
C ARG A 117 -9.56 -16.96 9.80
N GLU A 118 -8.61 -17.79 9.45
CA GLU A 118 -7.87 -18.60 10.40
C GLU A 118 -6.67 -17.85 10.96
N SER A 119 -5.85 -17.28 10.09
CA SER A 119 -4.63 -16.57 10.48
C SER A 119 -4.87 -15.12 10.88
N LEU A 120 -6.00 -14.53 10.46
CA LEU A 120 -6.33 -13.10 10.56
C LEU A 120 -5.30 -12.19 9.85
N LEU A 121 -4.57 -12.75 8.90
CA LEU A 121 -3.60 -12.00 8.09
C LEU A 121 -4.24 -11.49 6.80
N PRO A 122 -3.84 -10.30 6.33
CA PRO A 122 -4.25 -9.82 5.02
C PRO A 122 -3.66 -10.69 3.92
N VAL A 123 -4.46 -11.03 2.90
CA VAL A 123 -4.03 -11.83 1.76
C VAL A 123 -4.12 -11.06 0.45
N ARG A 124 -5.08 -10.14 0.33
CA ARG A 124 -5.25 -9.28 -0.86
C ARG A 124 -5.82 -7.94 -0.48
N PHE A 125 -5.36 -6.91 -1.17
CA PHE A 125 -5.89 -5.55 -1.09
C PHE A 125 -6.09 -5.01 -2.50
N VAL A 126 -7.28 -4.47 -2.78
CA VAL A 126 -7.66 -3.94 -4.09
C VAL A 126 -8.18 -2.52 -3.94
N ILE A 127 -7.72 -1.64 -4.81
CA ILE A 127 -8.23 -0.27 -4.92
C ILE A 127 -8.88 -0.12 -6.30
N SER A 128 -10.10 0.36 -6.32
CA SER A 128 -10.90 0.55 -7.54
C SER A 128 -11.31 2.01 -7.73
N ASP A 129 -11.58 2.37 -8.98
CA ASP A 129 -12.16 3.67 -9.32
C ASP A 129 -13.70 3.68 -9.16
N ALA A 130 -14.31 4.80 -9.52
CA ALA A 130 -15.76 4.98 -9.40
C ALA A 130 -16.60 4.07 -10.33
N ASP A 131 -15.97 3.50 -11.35
CA ASP A 131 -16.59 2.54 -12.28
C ASP A 131 -16.33 1.09 -11.87
N ASP A 132 -15.90 0.84 -10.62
CA ASP A 132 -15.48 -0.47 -10.09
C ASP A 132 -14.31 -1.12 -10.85
N LYS A 133 -13.57 -0.34 -11.60
CA LYS A 133 -12.40 -0.84 -12.29
C LYS A 133 -11.22 -0.89 -11.33
N GLU A 134 -10.64 -2.06 -11.20
CA GLU A 134 -9.44 -2.26 -10.40
C GLU A 134 -8.27 -1.46 -10.96
N ARG A 135 -7.69 -0.60 -10.11
CA ARG A 135 -6.55 0.25 -10.43
C ARG A 135 -5.27 -0.28 -9.82
N TYR A 136 -5.34 -0.81 -8.60
CA TYR A 136 -4.22 -1.43 -7.90
C TYR A 136 -4.67 -2.71 -7.23
N ARG A 137 -3.80 -3.72 -7.27
CA ARG A 137 -3.94 -4.96 -6.53
C ARG A 137 -2.63 -5.30 -5.85
N MET A 138 -2.70 -5.63 -4.59
CA MET A 138 -1.57 -6.13 -3.81
C MET A 138 -1.92 -7.50 -3.25
N ASP A 139 -1.16 -8.50 -3.61
CA ASP A 139 -1.24 -9.84 -3.03
C ASP A 139 -0.08 -9.97 -2.04
N TYR A 140 -0.41 -10.29 -0.77
CA TYR A 140 0.55 -10.39 0.30
C TYR A 140 1.01 -11.84 0.46
N HIS A 141 2.31 -12.06 0.36
CA HIS A 141 2.92 -13.39 0.55
C HIS A 141 3.47 -13.57 1.96
N GLU A 142 3.97 -12.48 2.54
CA GLU A 142 4.46 -12.43 3.91
C GLU A 142 3.93 -11.18 4.58
N PHE A 143 3.41 -11.30 5.79
CA PHE A 143 2.90 -10.17 6.56
C PHE A 143 3.28 -10.31 8.03
N THR A 144 3.79 -9.23 8.63
CA THR A 144 4.14 -9.18 10.04
C THR A 144 3.46 -8.00 10.72
N PHE A 145 2.67 -8.28 11.75
CA PHE A 145 2.13 -7.25 12.64
C PHE A 145 3.17 -6.87 13.71
N HIS A 146 3.17 -5.58 14.06
CA HIS A 146 4.02 -5.03 15.12
C HIS A 146 5.50 -5.42 14.99
N PRO A 147 6.10 -5.29 13.78
CA PRO A 147 7.52 -5.54 13.62
C PRO A 147 8.32 -4.50 14.40
N GLN A 148 9.54 -4.87 14.78
CA GLN A 148 10.50 -3.89 15.27
C GLN A 148 11.29 -3.36 14.08
N PHE A 149 11.30 -2.04 13.92
CA PHE A 149 12.04 -1.36 12.86
C PHE A 149 13.38 -0.84 13.39
N ASP A 150 14.41 -0.97 12.56
CA ASP A 150 15.67 -0.29 12.80
C ASP A 150 15.47 1.23 12.71
N ALA A 151 16.30 1.98 13.45
CA ALA A 151 16.21 3.44 13.50
C ALA A 151 16.31 4.11 12.12
N ASP A 152 16.99 3.47 11.18
CA ASP A 152 17.25 4.00 9.84
C ASP A 152 16.20 3.57 8.79
N THR A 153 15.23 2.72 9.15
CA THR A 153 14.24 2.19 8.18
C THR A 153 13.49 3.30 7.45
N PHE A 154 13.12 4.36 8.15
CA PHE A 154 12.36 5.49 7.61
C PHE A 154 13.19 6.78 7.52
N ARG A 155 14.50 6.67 7.64
CA ARG A 155 15.41 7.82 7.58
C ARG A 155 15.74 8.17 6.13
N ILE A 156 15.67 9.45 5.81
CA ILE A 156 16.19 10.01 4.57
C ILE A 156 17.63 10.49 4.85
N ALA A 157 18.61 9.87 4.19
CA ALA A 157 20.00 10.34 4.25
C ALA A 157 20.13 11.65 3.44
N GLU A 158 20.79 12.63 4.02
CA GLU A 158 21.13 13.89 3.35
C GLU A 158 22.40 13.72 2.50
#